data_a194d80291cf42ee67b510a3778dd57b
#
_entry.id   a194d80291cf42ee67b510a3778dd57b
#
_cell.length_a   1.000
_cell.length_b   1.000
_cell.length_c   1.000
_cell.angle_alpha   90.00
_cell.angle_beta   90.00
_cell.angle_gamma   90.00
#
_symmetry.space_group_name_H-M   'P 1'
#
loop_
_entity.id
_entity.type
_entity.pdbx_description
1 polymer ?
#
loop_
_entity_poly.entity_id
_entity_poly.type
_entity_poly.pdbx_seq_one_letter_code
_entity_poly.pdbx_strand_id
1 'polypeptide(L)'
;MKQLKSLFIGFVLAALASPVWAADSAGSITITSPANDAVLQSGAGNKLDFNVHLGPNGNHVHIYVDDQAPIVFRDVSHCPCSIDLPKLSSGKHTIVVKEATSSHAMTGVQGSVTATVK
;
A
#
# COMPACT_ATOMS: atom_id res chain seq x y z
N MET A 1 44.87 -40.24 22.25
CA MET A 1 44.34 -39.91 22.08
C MET A 1 43.39 -39.44 21.89
N LYS A 2 42.94 -39.29 21.87
CA LYS A 2 42.13 -38.91 21.75
C LYS A 2 41.26 -38.35 21.27
N GLN A 3 40.62 -38.07 21.13
CA GLN A 3 39.83 -37.57 20.84
C GLN A 3 38.92 -37.02 20.53
N LEU A 4 38.50 -36.73 20.41
CA LEU A 4 37.69 -36.20 20.25
C LEU A 4 36.78 -35.81 19.88
N LYS A 5 36.31 -35.56 19.77
CA LYS A 5 35.51 -35.23 19.49
C LYS A 5 34.70 -34.55 19.14
N SER A 6 34.15 -34.25 19.01
CA SER A 6 33.40 -33.62 18.69
C SER A 6 32.41 -33.36 18.41
N LEU A 7 31.94 -33.10 18.34
CA LEU A 7 31.00 -32.79 18.12
C LEU A 7 30.26 -32.06 17.79
N PHE A 8 29.68 -31.79 17.64
CA PHE A 8 28.94 -31.17 17.41
C PHE A 8 28.05 -30.77 17.00
N ILE A 9 27.60 -30.45 16.95
CA ILE A 9 26.93 -30.06 16.71
C ILE A 9 26.08 -29.59 16.26
N GLY A 10 25.51 -29.43 16.05
CA GLY A 10 24.61 -29.01 15.67
C GLY A 10 23.82 -28.37 15.58
N PHE A 11 23.45 -28.03 15.51
CA PHE A 11 22.67 -27.37 15.43
C PHE A 11 21.78 -27.04 14.89
N VAL A 12 21.23 -26.80 14.85
CA VAL A 12 20.42 -26.49 14.48
C VAL A 12 19.81 -25.66 14.19
N LEU A 13 19.37 -25.42 14.09
CA LEU A 13 18.73 -24.66 13.83
C LEU A 13 17.78 -24.40 13.50
N ALA A 14 17.44 -24.27 13.50
CA ALA A 14 16.76 -24.11 13.17
C ALA A 14 15.78 -23.58 13.00
N ALA A 15 15.37 -23.51 13.06
CA ALA A 15 14.54 -23.13 12.86
C ALA A 15 13.79 -22.42 12.90
N LEU A 16 13.75 -22.10 12.93
CA LEU A 16 13.18 -21.40 12.95
C LEU A 16 12.23 -21.08 12.28
N ALA A 17 12.01 -21.44 12.12
CA ALA A 17 10.96 -21.20 11.29
C ALA A 17 9.94 -20.41 11.94
N SER A 18 10.04 -19.30 11.77
CA SER A 18 9.00 -18.54 12.30
C SER A 18 7.81 -18.70 11.44
N PRO A 19 6.73 -18.97 12.01
CA PRO A 19 5.50 -18.99 11.29
C PRO A 19 5.20 -17.59 10.81
N VAL A 20 4.66 -17.53 9.64
CA VAL A 20 4.28 -16.28 9.08
C VAL A 20 2.79 -16.20 9.14
N TRP A 21 2.31 -15.74 10.25
CA TRP A 21 0.90 -15.72 10.35
C TRP A 21 0.30 -14.41 10.05
N ALA A 22 1.02 -13.39 10.41
CA ALA A 22 0.41 -12.08 10.43
C ALA A 22 0.05 -11.56 9.07
N ALA A 23 0.67 -12.11 8.05
CA ALA A 23 0.42 -11.62 6.70
C ALA A 23 -1.04 -11.74 6.29
N ASP A 24 -1.75 -12.70 6.86
CA ASP A 24 -3.13 -12.93 6.45
C ASP A 24 -4.09 -11.94 7.03
N SER A 25 -3.73 -11.26 8.09
CA SER A 25 -4.66 -10.39 8.76
C SER A 25 -4.59 -8.95 8.28
N ALA A 26 -3.57 -8.59 7.53
CA ALA A 26 -3.46 -7.24 7.03
C ALA A 26 -4.17 -7.12 5.70
N GLY A 27 -4.69 -5.95 5.43
CA GLY A 27 -5.21 -5.65 4.12
C GLY A 27 -4.10 -5.30 3.15
N SER A 28 -4.46 -4.93 1.94
CA SER A 28 -3.51 -4.47 0.95
C SER A 28 -4.14 -3.42 0.06
N ILE A 29 -3.32 -2.49 -0.40
CA ILE A 29 -3.73 -1.47 -1.35
C ILE A 29 -2.67 -1.39 -2.42
N THR A 30 -3.12 -1.51 -3.68
CA THR A 30 -2.22 -1.45 -4.83
C THR A 30 -2.75 -0.39 -5.78
N ILE A 31 -1.90 0.55 -6.15
CA ILE A 31 -2.23 1.53 -7.18
C ILE A 31 -1.76 0.95 -8.50
N THR A 32 -2.69 0.76 -9.42
CA THR A 32 -2.37 0.17 -10.72
C THR A 32 -2.14 1.22 -11.80
N SER A 33 -2.67 2.41 -11.63
CA SER A 33 -2.43 3.53 -12.54
C SER A 33 -2.64 4.84 -11.80
N PRO A 34 -1.77 5.82 -11.97
CA PRO A 34 -0.58 5.79 -12.80
C PRO A 34 0.49 4.88 -12.22
N ALA A 35 1.39 4.42 -13.06
CA ALA A 35 2.57 3.69 -12.60
C ALA A 35 3.46 4.66 -11.82
N ASN A 36 4.27 4.10 -10.94
CA ASN A 36 5.21 4.94 -10.21
C ASN A 36 6.16 5.63 -11.19
N ASP A 37 6.40 6.90 -10.96
CA ASP A 37 7.23 7.77 -11.81
C ASP A 37 6.66 7.99 -13.20
N ALA A 38 5.38 7.78 -13.40
CA ALA A 38 4.72 8.05 -14.67
C ALA A 38 4.73 9.53 -15.00
N VAL A 39 4.62 9.82 -16.28
CA VAL A 39 4.46 11.18 -16.78
C VAL A 39 3.01 11.35 -17.23
N LEU A 40 2.35 12.33 -16.69
CA LEU A 40 0.93 12.59 -16.94
C LEU A 40 0.77 13.88 -17.76
N GLN A 41 -0.35 13.96 -18.44
CA GLN A 41 -0.72 15.18 -19.14
C GLN A 41 -1.22 16.21 -18.15
N SER A 42 -0.95 17.48 -18.46
CA SER A 42 -1.49 18.57 -17.63
C SER A 42 -3.00 18.71 -17.86
N GLY A 43 -3.66 19.30 -16.87
CA GLY A 43 -5.07 19.53 -16.97
C GLY A 43 -5.87 18.48 -16.25
N ALA A 44 -7.15 18.38 -16.60
CA ALA A 44 -8.05 17.42 -16.01
C ALA A 44 -8.06 16.11 -16.78
N GLY A 45 -8.69 15.09 -16.23
CA GLY A 45 -8.88 13.83 -16.92
C GLY A 45 -7.94 12.72 -16.52
N ASN A 46 -7.01 12.98 -15.64
CA ASN A 46 -6.18 11.92 -15.10
C ASN A 46 -6.98 11.12 -14.08
N LYS A 47 -6.79 9.82 -14.09
CA LYS A 47 -7.49 8.91 -13.19
C LYS A 47 -6.53 8.19 -12.29
N LEU A 48 -7.03 7.79 -11.13
CA LEU A 48 -6.35 6.91 -10.21
C LEU A 48 -7.09 5.58 -10.23
N ASP A 49 -6.40 4.52 -10.63
CA ASP A 49 -6.93 3.17 -10.59
C ASP A 49 -6.21 2.39 -9.49
N PHE A 50 -6.96 1.70 -8.68
CA PHE A 50 -6.37 1.05 -7.52
C PHE A 50 -7.23 -0.13 -7.08
N ASN A 51 -6.63 -0.99 -6.30
CA ASN A 51 -7.28 -2.15 -5.74
C ASN A 51 -7.13 -2.13 -4.23
N VAL A 52 -8.18 -2.53 -3.53
CA VAL A 52 -8.20 -2.52 -2.07
C VAL A 52 -8.72 -3.86 -1.59
N HIS A 53 -7.98 -4.45 -0.68
CA HIS A 53 -8.44 -5.57 0.13
C HIS A 53 -8.37 -5.11 1.57
N LEU A 54 -9.52 -4.90 2.18
CA LEU A 54 -9.57 -4.39 3.54
C LEU A 54 -9.06 -5.42 4.53
N GLY A 55 -8.26 -4.95 5.49
CA GLY A 55 -7.91 -5.76 6.64
C GLY A 55 -9.07 -5.81 7.63
N PRO A 56 -8.90 -6.52 8.75
CA PRO A 56 -10.00 -6.74 9.70
C PRO A 56 -10.57 -5.48 10.31
N ASN A 57 -9.77 -4.43 10.40
CA ASN A 57 -10.23 -3.17 10.96
C ASN A 57 -10.49 -2.11 9.90
N GLY A 58 -10.33 -2.46 8.63
CA GLY A 58 -10.51 -1.53 7.55
C GLY A 58 -11.98 -1.30 7.24
N ASN A 59 -12.30 -0.09 6.85
CA ASN A 59 -13.65 0.29 6.52
C ASN A 59 -13.72 1.00 5.16
N HIS A 60 -12.80 1.90 4.92
CA HIS A 60 -12.75 2.70 3.69
C HIS A 60 -11.32 3.19 3.51
N VAL A 61 -11.11 4.01 2.48
CA VAL A 61 -9.78 4.56 2.23
C VAL A 61 -9.85 6.08 2.14
N HIS A 62 -8.73 6.70 2.46
CA HIS A 62 -8.48 8.11 2.24
C HIS A 62 -7.43 8.25 1.16
N ILE A 63 -7.69 9.07 0.17
CA ILE A 63 -6.78 9.29 -0.94
C ILE A 63 -6.20 10.68 -0.79
N TYR A 64 -4.89 10.74 -0.68
CA TYR A 64 -4.15 11.99 -0.52
C TYR A 64 -3.41 12.32 -1.79
N VAL A 65 -3.61 13.51 -2.29
CA VAL A 65 -2.84 14.05 -3.40
C VAL A 65 -1.99 15.17 -2.80
N ASP A 66 -0.70 14.93 -2.72
CA ASP A 66 0.24 15.84 -2.06
C ASP A 66 -0.22 16.10 -0.61
N ASP A 67 -0.22 17.35 -0.19
CA ASP A 67 -0.61 17.73 1.17
C ASP A 67 -2.05 18.21 1.26
N GLN A 68 -2.85 17.94 0.24
CA GLN A 68 -4.23 18.39 0.24
C GLN A 68 -5.09 17.53 1.16
N ALA A 69 -6.28 18.03 1.48
CA ALA A 69 -7.22 17.28 2.26
C ALA A 69 -7.59 15.98 1.55
N PRO A 70 -7.81 14.90 2.29
CA PRO A 70 -8.08 13.61 1.66
C PRO A 70 -9.42 13.55 0.95
N ILE A 71 -9.45 12.74 -0.09
CA ILE A 71 -10.68 12.30 -0.72
C ILE A 71 -11.10 11.03 0.02
N VAL A 72 -12.28 11.03 0.59
CA VAL A 72 -12.80 9.87 1.31
C VAL A 72 -13.53 8.98 0.30
N PHE A 73 -13.07 7.73 0.16
CA PHE A 73 -13.65 6.79 -0.79
C PHE A 73 -14.13 5.56 -0.03
N ARG A 74 -15.43 5.30 -0.11
CA ARG A 74 -16.05 4.26 0.71
C ARG A 74 -16.43 3.02 -0.08
N ASP A 75 -16.55 3.11 -1.38
CA ASP A 75 -17.04 2.00 -2.21
C ASP A 75 -15.93 1.03 -2.58
N VAL A 76 -15.25 0.53 -1.56
CA VAL A 76 -14.07 -0.31 -1.76
C VAL A 76 -14.40 -1.79 -1.95
N SER A 77 -15.66 -2.17 -1.81
CA SER A 77 -16.05 -3.56 -2.00
C SER A 77 -16.15 -3.95 -3.48
N HIS A 78 -16.12 -2.97 -4.37
CA HIS A 78 -16.27 -3.20 -5.79
C HIS A 78 -15.01 -2.90 -6.58
N CYS A 79 -13.87 -2.94 -5.93
CA CYS A 79 -12.61 -2.76 -6.65
C CYS A 79 -12.37 -3.95 -7.59
N PRO A 80 -11.66 -3.73 -8.70
CA PRO A 80 -10.80 -2.58 -9.05
C PRO A 80 -11.59 -1.29 -9.12
N CYS A 81 -11.01 -0.29 -8.52
CA CYS A 81 -11.66 1.00 -8.33
C CYS A 81 -10.96 2.08 -9.14
N SER A 82 -11.71 3.10 -9.50
CA SER A 82 -11.18 4.22 -10.26
C SER A 82 -11.83 5.51 -9.81
N ILE A 83 -11.04 6.54 -9.64
CA ILE A 83 -11.55 7.87 -9.37
C ILE A 83 -10.89 8.88 -10.29
N ASP A 84 -11.56 9.99 -10.49
CA ASP A 84 -10.95 11.11 -11.19
C ASP A 84 -10.04 11.84 -10.22
N LEU A 85 -8.81 12.10 -10.67
CA LEU A 85 -7.91 12.94 -9.90
C LEU A 85 -8.28 14.40 -10.08
N PRO A 86 -8.04 15.23 -9.07
CA PRO A 86 -8.22 16.66 -9.25
C PRO A 86 -7.24 17.15 -10.32
N LYS A 87 -7.49 18.33 -10.83
CA LYS A 87 -6.60 18.95 -11.78
C LYS A 87 -5.24 19.14 -11.11
N LEU A 88 -4.21 18.63 -11.75
CA LEU A 88 -2.86 18.66 -11.20
C LEU A 88 -2.05 19.72 -11.93
N SER A 89 -1.29 20.49 -11.15
CA SER A 89 -0.34 21.45 -11.70
C SER A 89 0.86 20.74 -12.28
N SER A 90 1.63 21.44 -13.10
CA SER A 90 2.90 20.90 -13.61
C SER A 90 3.84 20.61 -12.45
N GLY A 91 4.58 19.53 -12.56
CA GLY A 91 5.55 19.15 -11.56
C GLY A 91 5.27 17.79 -10.97
N LYS A 92 6.01 17.46 -9.92
CA LYS A 92 5.93 16.16 -9.29
C LYS A 92 4.85 16.14 -8.23
N HIS A 93 4.09 15.06 -8.22
CA HIS A 93 3.00 14.85 -7.26
C HIS A 93 3.14 13.47 -6.62
N THR A 94 2.68 13.38 -5.37
CA THR A 94 2.63 12.11 -4.64
C THR A 94 1.16 11.78 -4.38
N ILE A 95 0.79 10.55 -4.67
CA ILE A 95 -0.58 10.07 -4.44
C ILE A 95 -0.48 8.88 -3.50
N VAL A 96 -1.23 8.94 -2.40
CA VAL A 96 -1.22 7.88 -1.38
C VAL A 96 -2.65 7.48 -1.09
N VAL A 97 -2.90 6.18 -1.10
CA VAL A 97 -4.20 5.62 -0.69
C VAL A 97 -3.97 4.92 0.63
N LYS A 98 -4.70 5.31 1.66
CA LYS A 98 -4.53 4.78 3.01
C LYS A 98 -5.82 4.16 3.51
N GLU A 99 -5.71 2.99 4.11
CA GLU A 99 -6.85 2.35 4.75
C GLU A 99 -7.19 3.05 6.06
N ALA A 100 -8.47 3.25 6.28
CA ALA A 100 -8.98 3.87 7.49
C ALA A 100 -10.01 2.98 8.15
N THR A 101 -10.09 3.08 9.48
CA THR A 101 -11.15 2.45 10.25
C THR A 101 -12.45 3.24 10.09
N SER A 102 -13.54 2.71 10.64
CA SER A 102 -14.82 3.43 10.60
C SER A 102 -14.76 4.78 11.29
N SER A 103 -13.86 4.96 12.23
CA SER A 103 -13.67 6.24 12.92
C SER A 103 -12.60 7.12 12.29
N HIS A 104 -12.13 6.75 11.08
CA HIS A 104 -11.15 7.50 10.32
C HIS A 104 -9.73 7.45 10.88
N ALA A 105 -9.42 6.46 11.70
CA ALA A 105 -8.05 6.24 12.13
C ALA A 105 -7.31 5.44 11.05
N MET A 106 -6.05 5.77 10.81
CA MET A 106 -5.24 5.07 9.83
C MET A 106 -4.79 3.73 10.38
N THR A 107 -4.87 2.68 9.57
CA THR A 107 -4.47 1.34 9.99
C THR A 107 -3.01 1.03 9.68
N GLY A 108 -2.39 1.81 8.81
CA GLY A 108 -1.04 1.56 8.34
C GLY A 108 -0.98 0.89 6.98
N VAL A 109 -2.08 0.35 6.49
CA VAL A 109 -2.13 -0.24 5.16
C VAL A 109 -2.24 0.88 4.14
N GLN A 110 -1.32 0.91 3.18
CA GLN A 110 -1.34 1.98 2.19
C GLN A 110 -0.58 1.58 0.93
N GLY A 111 -0.88 2.29 -0.13
CA GLY A 111 -0.13 2.24 -1.37
C GLY A 111 0.16 3.65 -1.84
N SER A 112 1.27 3.85 -2.52
CA SER A 112 1.62 5.20 -2.98
C SER A 112 2.37 5.15 -4.30
N VAL A 113 2.23 6.23 -5.06
CA VAL A 113 2.99 6.44 -6.28
C VAL A 113 3.37 7.89 -6.40
N THR A 114 4.41 8.16 -7.16
CA THR A 114 4.73 9.52 -7.59
C THR A 114 4.51 9.60 -9.09
N ALA A 115 4.14 10.79 -9.55
CA ALA A 115 3.93 11.05 -10.97
C ALA A 115 4.32 12.49 -11.26
N THR A 116 4.74 12.74 -12.49
CA THR A 116 5.14 14.08 -12.92
C THR A 116 4.17 14.55 -13.99
N VAL A 117 3.62 15.73 -13.80
CA VAL A 117 2.70 16.35 -14.77
C VAL A 117 3.50 17.34 -15.61
N LYS A 118 3.33 17.19 -16.90
CA LYS A 118 3.97 18.10 -17.85
C LYS A 118 3.15 19.32 -18.15
#